data_bd0c165a61660455dbacc8abac1f02ae
#
_entry.id   bd0c165a61660455dbacc8abac1f02ae
#
_cell.length_a   1.000
_cell.length_b   1.000
_cell.length_c   1.000
_cell.angle_alpha   90.00
_cell.angle_beta   90.00
_cell.angle_gamma   90.00
#
_symmetry.space_group_name_H-M   'P 1'
#
loop_
_entity.id
_entity.type
_entity.pdbx_description
1 polymer ?
#
loop_
_entity_poly.entity_id
_entity_poly.type
_entity_poly.pdbx_seq_one_letter_code
_entity_poly.pdbx_strand_id
1 'polypeptide(L)'
;MKNIIKTIKSLFKKNKSRCCDDYAIKLNMMFGVIFNRVRLANAYNYKYVFSIIPLDHTVIIKCQTYNNVSSWMSLNLMHYWKYSKENLTDYIDKELKVLSNEVDSSYNCYKAGKNEKDN
;
A
#
# COMPACT_ATOMS: atom_id res chain seq x y z
N MET A 1 -18.64 21.84 33.04
CA MET A 1 -18.72 20.68 32.18
C MET A 1 -17.57 20.59 31.17
N LYS A 2 -17.27 21.66 30.44
CA LYS A 2 -16.15 21.63 29.47
C LYS A 2 -14.79 21.31 30.10
N ASN A 3 -14.55 21.76 31.33
CA ASN A 3 -13.28 21.50 32.04
C ASN A 3 -13.15 20.05 32.47
N ILE A 4 -14.25 19.40 32.82
CA ILE A 4 -14.24 17.99 33.22
C ILE A 4 -13.92 17.11 32.01
N ILE A 5 -14.52 17.39 30.87
CA ILE A 5 -14.26 16.66 29.62
C ILE A 5 -12.82 16.84 29.18
N LYS A 6 -12.28 18.05 29.27
CA LYS A 6 -10.88 18.33 28.95
C LYS A 6 -9.94 17.55 29.90
N THR A 7 -10.27 17.49 31.18
CA THR A 7 -9.48 16.78 32.18
C THR A 7 -9.48 15.28 31.89
N ILE A 8 -10.63 14.71 31.55
CA ILE A 8 -10.75 13.29 31.21
C ILE A 8 -9.95 12.98 29.94
N LYS A 9 -10.10 13.78 28.90
CA LYS A 9 -9.32 13.61 27.66
C LYS A 9 -7.83 13.74 27.90
N SER A 10 -7.42 14.67 28.74
CA SER A 10 -6.03 14.87 29.11
C SER A 10 -5.46 13.70 29.89
N LEU A 11 -6.26 13.13 30.83
CA LEU A 11 -5.87 11.93 31.57
C LEU A 11 -5.73 10.72 30.66
N PHE A 12 -6.66 10.52 29.74
CA PHE A 12 -6.57 9.45 28.76
C PHE A 12 -5.31 9.60 27.90
N LYS A 13 -5.03 10.78 27.42
CA LYS A 13 -3.83 11.04 26.61
C LYS A 13 -2.54 10.79 27.41
N LYS A 14 -2.50 11.16 28.68
CA LYS A 14 -1.30 10.98 29.51
C LYS A 14 -1.04 9.53 29.88
N ASN A 15 -2.06 8.74 30.08
CA ASN A 15 -1.91 7.44 30.71
C ASN A 15 -1.80 6.25 29.77
N LYS A 16 -2.39 6.30 28.58
CA LYS A 16 -2.42 5.10 27.73
C LYS A 16 -2.24 5.37 26.28
N SER A 17 -2.65 6.53 25.85
CA SER A 17 -3.04 6.65 24.46
C SER A 17 -2.07 7.43 23.65
N ARG A 18 -1.10 8.09 24.26
CA ARG A 18 -0.16 8.90 23.49
C ARG A 18 0.64 8.06 22.51
N CYS A 19 1.16 6.94 22.98
CA CYS A 19 1.83 5.98 22.11
C CYS A 19 0.89 5.37 21.12
N CYS A 20 -0.32 4.98 21.57
CA CYS A 20 -1.31 4.36 20.71
C CYS A 20 -1.91 5.35 19.73
N ASP A 21 -2.13 6.60 20.15
CA ASP A 21 -2.62 7.66 19.27
C ASP A 21 -1.60 8.01 18.19
N ASP A 22 -0.33 8.16 18.58
CA ASP A 22 0.75 8.44 17.64
C ASP A 22 0.93 7.29 16.66
N TYR A 23 0.83 6.06 17.14
CA TYR A 23 0.87 4.87 16.31
C TYR A 23 -0.29 4.87 15.31
N ALA A 24 -1.51 5.10 15.77
CA ALA A 24 -2.70 5.11 14.92
C ALA A 24 -2.63 6.23 13.88
N ILE A 25 -2.20 7.42 14.27
CA ILE A 25 -2.05 8.55 13.36
C ILE A 25 -1.03 8.24 12.29
N LYS A 26 0.12 7.70 12.69
CA LYS A 26 1.18 7.34 11.76
C LYS A 26 0.72 6.24 10.80
N LEU A 27 0.08 5.21 11.33
CA LEU A 27 -0.43 4.10 10.54
C LEU A 27 -1.47 4.59 9.53
N ASN A 28 -2.39 5.44 9.96
CA ASN A 28 -3.41 6.03 9.07
C ASN A 28 -2.77 6.87 7.97
N MET A 29 -1.73 7.64 8.30
CA MET A 29 -1.00 8.40 7.28
C MET A 29 -0.38 7.49 6.24
N MET A 30 0.25 6.40 6.67
CA MET A 30 0.89 5.44 5.76
C MET A 30 -0.14 4.74 4.88
N PHE A 31 -1.24 4.28 5.45
CA PHE A 31 -2.34 3.70 4.66
C PHE A 31 -2.90 4.72 3.67
N GLY A 32 -3.08 5.97 4.10
CA GLY A 32 -3.57 7.03 3.23
C GLY A 32 -2.68 7.25 2.02
N VAL A 33 -1.37 7.26 2.22
CA VAL A 33 -0.41 7.37 1.11
C VAL A 33 -0.56 6.20 0.15
N ILE A 34 -0.58 4.97 0.67
CA ILE A 34 -0.67 3.77 -0.16
C ILE A 34 -1.97 3.75 -0.96
N PHE A 35 -3.11 3.96 -0.29
CA PHE A 35 -4.42 3.96 -0.96
C PHE A 35 -4.51 5.04 -2.03
N ASN A 36 -3.99 6.24 -1.74
CA ASN A 36 -4.03 7.34 -2.68
C ASN A 36 -3.18 7.06 -3.92
N ARG A 37 -1.97 6.54 -3.73
CA ARG A 37 -1.08 6.21 -4.86
C ARG A 37 -1.63 5.08 -5.71
N VAL A 38 -2.20 4.06 -5.09
CA VAL A 38 -2.82 2.95 -5.82
C VAL A 38 -4.04 3.44 -6.59
N ARG A 39 -4.87 4.28 -5.99
CA ARG A 39 -6.03 4.86 -6.67
C ARG A 39 -5.62 5.68 -7.89
N LEU A 40 -4.57 6.49 -7.77
CA LEU A 40 -4.07 7.28 -8.88
C LEU A 40 -3.49 6.39 -9.98
N ALA A 41 -2.76 5.34 -9.61
CA ALA A 41 -2.24 4.39 -10.58
C ALA A 41 -3.36 3.72 -11.37
N ASN A 42 -4.45 3.33 -10.70
CA ASN A 42 -5.61 2.75 -11.37
C ASN A 42 -6.32 3.75 -12.28
N ALA A 43 -6.35 5.03 -11.90
CA ALA A 43 -7.00 6.07 -12.70
C ALA A 43 -6.23 6.38 -13.98
N TYR A 44 -4.92 6.31 -13.95
CA TYR A 44 -4.07 6.67 -15.08
C TYR A 44 -3.66 5.51 -15.96
N ASN A 45 -4.01 4.29 -15.58
CA ASN A 45 -3.50 3.11 -16.29
C ASN A 45 -4.63 2.10 -16.52
N TYR A 46 -4.92 1.84 -17.79
CA TYR A 46 -5.98 0.89 -18.18
C TYR A 46 -5.48 -0.55 -18.27
N LYS A 47 -4.18 -0.74 -18.31
CA LYS A 47 -3.59 -2.06 -18.53
C LYS A 47 -3.56 -2.89 -17.25
N TYR A 48 -3.40 -2.24 -16.10
CA TYR A 48 -3.24 -2.89 -14.82
C TYR A 48 -4.35 -2.47 -13.86
N VAL A 49 -4.75 -3.40 -13.00
CA VAL A 49 -5.61 -3.11 -11.87
C VAL A 49 -4.82 -3.45 -10.61
N PHE A 50 -4.60 -2.45 -9.78
CA PHE A 50 -3.97 -2.64 -8.47
C PHE A 50 -5.05 -2.77 -7.42
N SER A 51 -4.89 -3.73 -6.53
CA SER A 51 -5.76 -3.91 -5.37
C SER A 51 -4.93 -3.99 -4.10
N ILE A 52 -5.54 -3.67 -2.98
CA ILE A 52 -4.88 -3.57 -1.69
C ILE A 52 -5.62 -4.47 -0.70
N ILE A 53 -4.85 -5.27 0.02
CA ILE A 53 -5.37 -6.09 1.11
C ILE A 53 -4.62 -5.66 2.38
N PRO A 54 -5.26 -4.89 3.28
CA PRO A 54 -4.64 -4.52 4.54
C PRO A 54 -4.72 -5.67 5.53
N LEU A 55 -3.60 -6.00 6.15
CA LEU A 55 -3.50 -7.04 7.16
C LEU A 55 -2.72 -6.48 8.34
N ASP A 56 -3.42 -5.86 9.29
CA ASP A 56 -2.83 -5.23 10.45
C ASP A 56 -1.83 -4.14 10.04
N HIS A 57 -0.53 -4.31 10.27
CA HIS A 57 0.49 -3.36 9.84
C HIS A 57 1.21 -3.81 8.56
N THR A 58 0.66 -4.79 7.88
CA THR A 58 1.16 -5.27 6.59
C THR A 58 0.11 -5.00 5.52
N VAL A 59 0.56 -4.59 4.35
CA VAL A 59 -0.31 -4.33 3.20
C VAL A 59 0.16 -5.20 2.05
N ILE A 60 -0.77 -5.94 1.47
CA ILE A 60 -0.50 -6.68 0.24
C ILE A 60 -1.04 -5.86 -0.92
N ILE A 61 -0.19 -5.60 -1.90
CA ILE A 61 -0.58 -4.92 -3.14
C ILE A 61 -0.50 -5.93 -4.25
N LYS A 62 -1.59 -6.11 -4.96
CA LYS A 62 -1.69 -7.02 -6.10
C LYS A 62 -1.86 -6.21 -7.37
N CYS A 63 -1.13 -6.57 -8.41
CA CYS A 63 -1.27 -6.02 -9.74
C CYS A 63 -1.77 -7.11 -10.67
N GLN A 64 -2.80 -6.84 -11.44
CA GLN A 64 -3.43 -7.81 -12.33
C GLN A 64 -3.75 -7.18 -13.67
N THR A 65 -3.58 -7.95 -14.74
CA THR A 65 -3.98 -7.56 -16.09
C THR A 65 -5.30 -8.22 -16.47
N TYR A 66 -5.87 -7.81 -17.59
CA TYR A 66 -7.10 -8.42 -18.13
C TYR A 66 -6.93 -9.89 -18.48
N ASN A 67 -5.71 -10.33 -18.70
CA ASN A 67 -5.41 -11.72 -19.05
C ASN A 67 -5.18 -12.59 -17.82
N ASN A 68 -5.55 -12.12 -16.64
CA ASN A 68 -5.39 -12.81 -15.35
C ASN A 68 -3.94 -13.08 -14.96
N VAL A 69 -3.00 -12.41 -15.59
CA VAL A 69 -1.62 -12.42 -15.13
C VAL A 69 -1.52 -11.47 -13.94
N SER A 70 -1.01 -11.94 -12.83
CA SER A 70 -0.92 -11.14 -11.62
C SER A 70 0.41 -11.33 -10.94
N SER A 71 0.80 -10.32 -10.20
CA SER A 71 1.91 -10.36 -9.27
C SER A 71 1.51 -9.59 -8.02
N TRP A 72 2.15 -9.85 -6.92
CA TRP A 72 1.81 -9.19 -5.67
C TRP A 72 3.06 -8.99 -4.84
N MET A 73 2.98 -8.01 -3.94
CA MET A 73 4.02 -7.71 -2.98
C MET A 73 3.43 -7.53 -1.60
N SER A 74 4.22 -7.81 -0.61
CA SER A 74 3.87 -7.60 0.79
C SER A 74 4.73 -6.47 1.35
N LEU A 75 4.09 -5.50 1.98
CA LEU A 75 4.74 -4.33 2.52
C LEU A 75 4.51 -4.27 4.02
N ASN A 76 5.58 -4.44 4.79
CA ASN A 76 5.51 -4.30 6.24
C ASN A 76 5.74 -2.83 6.60
N LEU A 77 4.68 -2.16 7.07
CA LEU A 77 4.72 -0.73 7.35
C LEU A 77 5.72 -0.37 8.45
N MET A 78 6.04 -1.31 9.33
CA MET A 78 7.00 -1.06 10.40
C MET A 78 8.41 -0.83 9.87
N HIS A 79 8.76 -1.42 8.72
CA HIS A 79 10.05 -1.20 8.07
C HIS A 79 10.22 0.22 7.53
N TYR A 80 9.10 0.91 7.27
CA TYR A 80 9.10 2.24 6.68
C TYR A 80 8.59 3.29 7.66
N TRP A 81 8.61 2.96 8.94
CA TRP A 81 8.02 3.80 9.99
C TRP A 81 8.66 5.19 10.08
N LYS A 82 9.94 5.27 9.78
CA LYS A 82 10.70 6.52 9.84
C LYS A 82 10.59 7.36 8.55
N TYR A 83 9.96 6.84 7.53
CA TYR A 83 9.82 7.57 6.27
C TYR A 83 8.90 8.76 6.44
N SER A 84 9.28 9.89 5.82
CA SER A 84 8.37 11.02 5.67
C SER A 84 7.26 10.65 4.68
N LYS A 85 6.19 11.45 4.67
CA LYS A 85 5.10 11.25 3.72
C LYS A 85 5.61 11.28 2.28
N GLU A 86 6.50 12.22 1.96
CA GLU A 86 7.08 12.39 0.64
C GLU A 86 7.94 11.20 0.25
N ASN A 87 8.79 10.74 1.15
CA ASN A 87 9.65 9.59 0.90
C ASN A 87 8.83 8.31 0.73
N LEU A 88 7.79 8.15 1.52
CA LEU A 88 6.90 7.00 1.40
C LEU A 88 6.15 7.04 0.06
N THR A 89 5.67 8.21 -0.35
CA THR A 89 5.01 8.40 -1.63
C THR A 89 5.91 7.96 -2.79
N ASP A 90 7.16 8.44 -2.80
CA ASP A 90 8.13 8.09 -3.84
C ASP A 90 8.43 6.60 -3.82
N TYR A 91 8.56 6.02 -2.65
CA TYR A 91 8.81 4.58 -2.50
C TYR A 91 7.66 3.77 -3.07
N ILE A 92 6.41 4.12 -2.72
CA ILE A 92 5.23 3.40 -3.21
C ILE A 92 5.12 3.52 -4.72
N ASP A 93 5.33 4.70 -5.29
CA ASP A 93 5.30 4.88 -6.75
C ASP A 93 6.31 3.99 -7.45
N LYS A 94 7.51 3.91 -6.90
CA LYS A 94 8.57 3.05 -7.43
C LYS A 94 8.18 1.57 -7.35
N GLU A 95 7.61 1.15 -6.24
CA GLU A 95 7.21 -0.24 -6.04
C GLU A 95 6.03 -0.63 -6.95
N LEU A 96 5.08 0.27 -7.17
CA LEU A 96 3.98 0.01 -8.12
C LEU A 96 4.52 -0.18 -9.54
N LYS A 97 5.53 0.59 -9.92
CA LYS A 97 6.17 0.45 -11.22
C LYS A 97 6.91 -0.88 -11.34
N VAL A 98 7.65 -1.27 -10.30
CA VAL A 98 8.34 -2.57 -10.26
C VAL A 98 7.31 -3.70 -10.40
N LEU A 99 6.20 -3.61 -9.68
CA LEU A 99 5.16 -4.63 -9.70
C LEU A 99 4.53 -4.76 -11.09
N SER A 100 4.25 -3.65 -11.77
CA SER A 100 3.71 -3.67 -13.13
C SER A 100 4.74 -4.27 -14.12
N ASN A 101 6.02 -3.99 -13.94
CA ASN A 101 7.08 -4.58 -14.76
C ASN A 101 7.16 -6.10 -14.56
N GLU A 102 6.99 -6.57 -13.32
CA GLU A 102 6.97 -8.01 -13.03
C GLU A 102 5.80 -8.70 -13.73
N VAL A 103 4.64 -8.08 -13.73
CA VAL A 103 3.47 -8.60 -14.43
C VAL A 103 3.72 -8.67 -15.92
N ASP A 104 4.31 -7.63 -16.51
CA ASP A 104 4.66 -7.61 -17.93
C ASP A 104 5.65 -8.73 -18.28
N SER A 105 6.67 -8.92 -17.45
CA SER A 105 7.65 -9.98 -17.66
C SER A 105 7.00 -11.36 -17.60
N SER A 106 6.12 -11.58 -16.65
CA SER A 106 5.38 -12.84 -16.51
C SER A 106 4.47 -13.10 -17.71
N TYR A 107 3.80 -12.07 -18.19
CA TYR A 107 2.95 -12.18 -19.38
C TYR A 107 3.76 -12.53 -20.62
N ASN A 108 4.90 -11.88 -20.81
CA ASN A 108 5.79 -12.11 -21.94
C ASN A 108 6.34 -13.55 -21.92
N CYS A 109 6.70 -14.05 -20.76
CA CYS A 109 7.16 -15.43 -20.60
C CYS A 109 6.04 -16.42 -20.95
N TYR A 110 4.81 -16.16 -20.48
CA TYR A 110 3.65 -16.99 -20.79
C TYR A 110 3.37 -17.00 -22.31
N LYS A 111 3.40 -15.85 -22.94
CA LYS A 111 3.16 -15.70 -24.38
C LYS A 111 4.22 -16.42 -25.20
N ALA A 112 5.49 -16.31 -24.82
CA ALA A 112 6.59 -17.01 -25.47
C ALA A 112 6.43 -18.53 -25.36
N GLY A 113 6.10 -19.05 -24.18
CA GLY A 113 5.87 -20.47 -23.96
C GLY A 113 4.68 -20.98 -24.77
N LYS A 114 3.62 -20.19 -24.90
CA LYS A 114 2.46 -20.56 -25.71
C LYS A 114 2.80 -20.63 -27.17
N ASN A 115 3.59 -19.69 -27.69
CA ASN A 115 4.02 -19.69 -29.08
C ASN A 115 4.92 -20.89 -29.39
N GLU A 116 5.78 -21.28 -28.46
CA GLU A 116 6.61 -22.47 -28.60
C GLU A 116 5.76 -23.75 -28.68
N LYS A 117 4.67 -23.83 -27.92
CA LYS A 117 3.77 -24.96 -27.95
C LYS A 117 2.94 -25.06 -29.22
N ASP A 118 2.63 -23.90 -29.80
CA ASP A 118 1.85 -23.84 -31.05
C ASP A 118 2.69 -24.17 -32.30
N ASN A 119 4.01 -24.18 -32.15
CA ASN A 119 4.92 -24.58 -33.19
C ASN A 119 5.24 -26.07 -33.13
#